data_4488501b801d1a7cbde93735d93810b8
#
_entry.id   4488501b801d1a7cbde93735d93810b8
#
_cell.length_a   1.000
_cell.length_b   1.000
_cell.length_c   1.000
_cell.angle_alpha   90.00
_cell.angle_beta   90.00
_cell.angle_gamma   90.00
#
_symmetry.space_group_name_H-M   'P 1'
#
loop_
_entity.id
_entity.type
_entity.pdbx_description
1 polymer ?
#
loop_
_entity_poly.entity_id
_entity_poly.type
_entity_poly.pdbx_seq_one_letter_code
_entity_poly.pdbx_strand_id
1 'polypeptide(L)'
;MPEVSPAREPISRTYRFVMAVLAPVIRWWGRLEVVGAEHLPTAGPTLLVGNHDSYWDPVAIGMAGRERRQIRALAKSTLWKFPGLAPILDAMGQVPIERGKGDAQALQAAIDTLRGGGCIGVFPEGTISRGKLLRARSGTGRLALEVPEAQLVSVTVTGTVDIVRFPKRPRIRVEFFAPADGPVGDGEEPKAVSVRLMAEIRERAPIALPGRRRTAERLRRAAEDADPRALN
;
A
#
# COMPACT_ATOMS: atom_id res chain seq x y z
N MET A 1 -13.87 28.80 -16.70
CA MET A 1 -14.32 28.81 -15.29
C MET A 1 -13.08 28.46 -14.44
N PRO A 2 -12.79 29.17 -13.36
CA PRO A 2 -11.66 28.78 -12.51
C PRO A 2 -11.95 27.39 -11.93
N GLU A 3 -11.05 26.46 -12.17
CA GLU A 3 -11.04 25.12 -11.58
C GLU A 3 -10.90 25.29 -10.07
N VAL A 4 -11.99 25.08 -9.33
CA VAL A 4 -11.95 25.10 -7.87
C VAL A 4 -11.13 23.89 -7.45
N SER A 5 -9.88 24.13 -7.07
CA SER A 5 -9.02 23.08 -6.53
C SER A 5 -9.75 22.43 -5.34
N PRO A 6 -9.94 21.11 -5.33
CA PRO A 6 -10.68 20.44 -4.27
C PRO A 6 -10.03 20.75 -2.90
N ALA A 7 -10.84 21.10 -1.92
CA ALA A 7 -10.37 21.41 -0.59
C ALA A 7 -9.58 20.22 -0.01
N ARG A 8 -8.43 20.52 0.61
CA ARG A 8 -7.57 19.50 1.22
C ARG A 8 -8.35 18.66 2.22
N GLU A 9 -8.27 17.34 2.11
CA GLU A 9 -8.92 16.42 3.05
C GLU A 9 -8.34 16.61 4.47
N PRO A 10 -9.20 16.78 5.51
CA PRO A 10 -8.72 16.92 6.88
C PRO A 10 -8.12 15.60 7.39
N ILE A 11 -6.89 15.69 7.91
CA ILE A 11 -6.23 14.53 8.53
C ILE A 11 -6.72 14.41 9.98
N SER A 12 -7.27 13.24 10.36
CA SER A 12 -7.83 13.00 11.70
C SER A 12 -6.77 13.19 12.80
N ARG A 13 -7.21 13.64 13.98
CA ARG A 13 -6.33 13.80 15.14
C ARG A 13 -5.69 12.48 15.55
N THR A 14 -6.45 11.39 15.52
CA THR A 14 -5.96 10.05 15.84
C THR A 14 -4.89 9.60 14.86
N TYR A 15 -5.09 9.83 13.55
CA TYR A 15 -4.07 9.50 12.55
C TYR A 15 -2.76 10.25 12.82
N ARG A 16 -2.84 11.56 13.06
CA ARG A 16 -1.66 12.38 13.39
C ARG A 16 -0.94 11.89 14.65
N PHE A 17 -1.71 11.56 15.69
CA PHE A 17 -1.17 11.05 16.96
C PHE A 17 -0.45 9.71 16.76
N VAL A 18 -1.10 8.74 16.11
CA VAL A 18 -0.51 7.43 15.82
C VAL A 18 0.76 7.56 15.00
N MET A 19 0.74 8.40 13.94
CA MET A 19 1.93 8.65 13.13
C MET A 19 3.04 9.33 13.93
N ALA A 20 2.71 10.23 14.86
CA ALA A 20 3.71 10.86 15.73
C ALA A 20 4.36 9.85 16.70
N VAL A 21 3.57 8.93 17.27
CA VAL A 21 4.07 7.85 18.16
C VAL A 21 4.99 6.89 17.40
N LEU A 22 4.66 6.57 16.13
CA LEU A 22 5.43 5.64 15.30
C LEU A 22 6.62 6.32 14.58
N ALA A 23 6.67 7.65 14.56
CA ALA A 23 7.72 8.40 13.89
C ALA A 23 9.16 8.04 14.32
N PRO A 24 9.49 7.85 15.61
CA PRO A 24 10.83 7.45 16.03
C PRO A 24 11.27 6.14 15.38
N VAL A 25 10.37 5.16 15.26
CA VAL A 25 10.67 3.86 14.66
C VAL A 25 10.90 3.98 13.15
N ILE A 26 10.01 4.65 12.44
CA ILE A 26 10.08 4.72 10.98
C ILE A 26 11.11 5.76 10.51
N ARG A 27 11.10 6.97 11.07
CA ARG A 27 11.96 8.06 10.58
C ARG A 27 13.38 7.98 11.10
N TRP A 28 13.54 7.78 12.40
CA TRP A 28 14.87 7.80 13.01
C TRP A 28 15.55 6.44 12.95
N TRP A 29 14.93 5.37 13.48
CA TRP A 29 15.50 4.03 13.43
C TRP A 29 15.55 3.51 12.00
N GLY A 30 14.43 3.59 11.27
CA GLY A 30 14.28 3.12 9.89
C GLY A 30 14.94 4.03 8.85
N ARG A 31 15.44 5.21 9.23
CA ARG A 31 16.08 6.18 8.30
C ARG A 31 15.23 6.39 7.06
N LEU A 32 13.94 6.74 7.28
CA LEU A 32 12.97 6.90 6.19
C LEU A 32 13.44 7.91 5.15
N GLU A 33 13.50 7.46 3.91
CA GLU A 33 13.65 8.25 2.70
C GLU A 33 12.32 8.28 1.94
N VAL A 34 11.87 9.46 1.54
CA VAL A 34 10.63 9.64 0.77
C VAL A 34 10.96 10.29 -0.56
N VAL A 35 10.47 9.70 -1.65
CA VAL A 35 10.70 10.16 -3.02
C VAL A 35 9.35 10.29 -3.72
N GLY A 36 9.19 11.30 -4.57
CA GLY A 36 8.00 11.49 -5.39
C GLY A 36 6.73 11.78 -4.60
N ALA A 37 6.84 12.33 -3.37
CA ALA A 37 5.67 12.64 -2.55
C ALA A 37 4.66 13.54 -3.26
N GLU A 38 5.11 14.37 -4.20
CA GLU A 38 4.28 15.23 -5.05
C GLU A 38 3.27 14.46 -5.90
N HIS A 39 3.54 13.21 -6.26
CA HIS A 39 2.61 12.35 -6.97
C HIS A 39 1.40 11.91 -6.12
N LEU A 40 1.49 12.01 -4.78
CA LEU A 40 0.35 11.77 -3.91
C LEU A 40 -0.51 13.03 -3.81
N PRO A 41 -1.73 13.07 -4.39
CA PRO A 41 -2.60 14.25 -4.35
C PRO A 41 -2.96 14.64 -2.93
N THR A 42 -3.18 15.91 -2.67
CA THR A 42 -3.59 16.41 -1.34
C THR A 42 -5.10 16.32 -1.11
N ALA A 43 -5.88 16.09 -2.17
CA ALA A 43 -7.34 15.98 -2.15
C ALA A 43 -7.84 15.13 -3.33
N GLY A 44 -9.12 14.83 -3.33
CA GLY A 44 -9.80 14.05 -4.37
C GLY A 44 -9.62 12.53 -4.23
N PRO A 45 -10.46 11.74 -4.92
CA PRO A 45 -10.40 10.29 -4.86
C PRO A 45 -9.03 9.80 -5.33
N THR A 46 -8.37 8.97 -4.51
CA THR A 46 -7.02 8.47 -4.83
C THR A 46 -6.91 7.01 -4.44
N LEU A 47 -6.59 6.18 -5.42
CA LEU A 47 -6.27 4.77 -5.22
C LEU A 47 -4.75 4.59 -5.23
N LEU A 48 -4.19 4.32 -4.06
CA LEU A 48 -2.77 4.10 -3.85
C LEU A 48 -2.48 2.61 -3.86
N VAL A 49 -1.61 2.16 -4.77
CA VAL A 49 -1.30 0.75 -4.99
C VAL A 49 0.15 0.47 -4.64
N GLY A 50 0.42 -0.52 -3.78
CA GLY A 50 1.77 -0.80 -3.31
C GLY A 50 2.14 -2.28 -3.17
N ASN A 51 3.45 -2.56 -2.97
CA ASN A 51 3.95 -3.88 -2.60
C ASN A 51 3.81 -4.14 -1.09
N HIS A 52 3.73 -5.42 -0.70
CA HIS A 52 3.53 -5.80 0.70
C HIS A 52 4.50 -6.91 1.15
N ASP A 53 5.62 -6.51 1.73
CA ASP A 53 6.68 -7.42 2.20
C ASP A 53 6.76 -7.50 3.73
N SER A 54 6.17 -6.53 4.44
CA SER A 54 6.26 -6.42 5.91
C SER A 54 4.97 -5.86 6.53
N TYR A 55 4.69 -6.18 7.79
CA TYR A 55 3.65 -5.53 8.57
C TYR A 55 3.87 -4.02 8.75
N TRP A 56 5.10 -3.55 8.54
CA TRP A 56 5.47 -2.14 8.66
C TRP A 56 5.24 -1.32 7.39
N ASP A 57 4.92 -1.97 6.25
CA ASP A 57 4.70 -1.26 4.98
C ASP A 57 3.58 -0.22 5.07
N PRO A 58 2.37 -0.55 5.59
CA PRO A 58 1.29 0.44 5.69
C PRO A 58 1.68 1.62 6.57
N VAL A 59 2.46 1.36 7.64
CA VAL A 59 2.94 2.39 8.56
C VAL A 59 3.97 3.29 7.88
N ALA A 60 4.91 2.71 7.14
CA ALA A 60 5.93 3.47 6.40
C ALA A 60 5.30 4.35 5.30
N ILE A 61 4.35 3.79 4.53
CA ILE A 61 3.60 4.53 3.50
C ILE A 61 2.77 5.65 4.15
N GLY A 62 2.03 5.35 5.23
CA GLY A 62 1.27 6.35 5.98
C GLY A 62 2.16 7.47 6.55
N MET A 63 3.35 7.11 7.04
CA MET A 63 4.34 8.08 7.52
C MET A 63 4.88 8.97 6.41
N ALA A 64 5.17 8.39 5.24
CA ALA A 64 5.67 9.11 4.08
C ALA A 64 4.63 10.10 3.52
N GLY A 65 3.35 9.69 3.46
CA GLY A 65 2.25 10.52 2.95
C GLY A 65 1.62 11.48 3.96
N ARG A 66 1.98 11.41 5.25
CA ARG A 66 1.27 12.09 6.36
C ARG A 66 1.15 13.61 6.23
N GLU A 67 2.08 14.26 5.55
CA GLU A 67 2.08 15.72 5.37
C GLU A 67 1.19 16.15 4.21
N ARG A 68 0.84 15.22 3.34
CA ARG A 68 -0.03 15.46 2.19
C ARG A 68 -1.48 15.09 2.48
N ARG A 69 -1.73 13.87 2.94
CA ARG A 69 -3.08 13.41 3.27
C ARG A 69 -3.10 12.17 4.16
N GLN A 70 -4.27 11.85 4.66
CA GLN A 70 -4.55 10.61 5.36
C GLN A 70 -4.71 9.46 4.37
N ILE A 71 -3.96 8.36 4.56
CA ILE A 71 -4.06 7.14 3.77
C ILE A 71 -4.83 6.11 4.59
N ARG A 72 -5.96 5.64 4.06
CA ARG A 72 -6.73 4.55 4.64
C ARG A 72 -6.35 3.25 3.93
N ALA A 73 -6.29 2.15 4.65
CA ALA A 73 -5.92 0.87 4.07
C ALA A 73 -7.01 -0.19 4.32
N LEU A 74 -7.09 -1.15 3.42
CA LEU A 74 -7.85 -2.38 3.65
C LEU A 74 -7.04 -3.26 4.61
N ALA A 75 -7.44 -3.28 5.87
CA ALA A 75 -6.73 -3.96 6.94
C ALA A 75 -7.46 -5.25 7.36
N LYS A 76 -6.71 -6.30 7.70
CA LYS A 76 -7.30 -7.60 8.07
C LYS A 76 -8.26 -7.44 9.25
N SER A 77 -9.51 -7.90 9.14
CA SER A 77 -10.57 -7.77 10.14
C SER A 77 -10.19 -8.30 11.52
N THR A 78 -9.27 -9.29 11.58
CA THR A 78 -8.77 -9.82 12.86
C THR A 78 -8.04 -8.77 13.71
N LEU A 79 -7.57 -7.64 13.15
CA LEU A 79 -6.95 -6.56 13.90
C LEU A 79 -7.95 -5.88 14.85
N TRP A 80 -9.23 -5.86 14.49
CA TRP A 80 -10.31 -5.33 15.34
C TRP A 80 -10.60 -6.19 16.58
N LYS A 81 -10.09 -7.43 16.61
CA LYS A 81 -10.23 -8.32 17.78
C LYS A 81 -9.21 -8.02 18.89
N PHE A 82 -8.18 -7.22 18.62
CA PHE A 82 -7.20 -6.83 19.65
C PHE A 82 -7.77 -5.74 20.55
N PRO A 83 -7.72 -5.90 21.90
CA PRO A 83 -8.21 -4.92 22.83
C PRO A 83 -7.62 -3.52 22.60
N GLY A 84 -8.45 -2.50 22.52
CA GLY A 84 -8.06 -1.10 22.34
C GLY A 84 -7.62 -0.71 20.92
N LEU A 85 -7.42 -1.66 20.00
CA LEU A 85 -6.98 -1.34 18.63
C LEU A 85 -8.15 -0.94 17.72
N ALA A 86 -9.33 -1.57 17.91
CA ALA A 86 -10.51 -1.26 17.10
C ALA A 86 -10.87 0.23 17.05
N PRO A 87 -11.05 0.95 18.19
CA PRO A 87 -11.40 2.36 18.14
C PRO A 87 -10.32 3.23 17.49
N ILE A 88 -9.05 2.81 17.55
CA ILE A 88 -7.95 3.51 16.89
C ILE A 88 -8.05 3.34 15.37
N LEU A 89 -8.25 2.10 14.91
CA LEU A 89 -8.39 1.79 13.48
C LEU A 89 -9.60 2.50 12.88
N ASP A 90 -10.74 2.50 13.59
CA ASP A 90 -11.96 3.19 13.17
C ASP A 90 -11.74 4.70 13.08
N ALA A 91 -11.14 5.31 14.12
CA ALA A 91 -10.82 6.74 14.12
C ALA A 91 -9.76 7.13 13.07
N MET A 92 -8.95 6.17 12.62
CA MET A 92 -8.04 6.33 11.49
C MET A 92 -8.73 6.02 10.15
N GLY A 93 -10.02 5.63 10.13
CA GLY A 93 -10.76 5.31 8.93
C GLY A 93 -10.22 4.08 8.18
N GLN A 94 -9.60 3.14 8.89
CA GLN A 94 -9.16 1.89 8.25
C GLN A 94 -10.36 1.02 7.92
N VAL A 95 -10.34 0.33 6.79
CA VAL A 95 -11.46 -0.51 6.32
C VAL A 95 -11.15 -1.98 6.65
N PRO A 96 -11.98 -2.64 7.50
CA PRO A 96 -11.79 -4.06 7.79
C PRO A 96 -12.09 -4.92 6.56
N ILE A 97 -11.21 -5.90 6.25
CA ILE A 97 -11.41 -6.85 5.15
C ILE A 97 -11.20 -8.29 5.60
N GLU A 98 -12.11 -9.19 5.20
CA GLU A 98 -11.93 -10.64 5.27
C GLU A 98 -11.20 -11.15 4.03
N ARG A 99 -9.90 -11.35 4.14
CA ARG A 99 -9.04 -11.76 3.02
C ARG A 99 -9.44 -13.15 2.49
N GLY A 100 -9.51 -13.27 1.17
CA GLY A 100 -9.72 -14.57 0.50
C GLY A 100 -11.18 -14.95 0.23
N LYS A 101 -12.16 -14.21 0.75
CA LYS A 101 -13.60 -14.52 0.61
C LYS A 101 -14.36 -13.62 -0.36
N GLY A 102 -13.67 -12.73 -1.08
CA GLY A 102 -14.34 -11.77 -1.98
C GLY A 102 -15.27 -10.82 -1.20
N ASP A 103 -14.73 -10.17 -0.18
CA ASP A 103 -15.47 -9.32 0.75
C ASP A 103 -16.09 -8.10 0.02
N ALA A 104 -17.34 -8.26 -0.40
CA ALA A 104 -18.09 -7.23 -1.13
C ALA A 104 -18.35 -5.99 -0.24
N GLN A 105 -18.51 -6.18 1.06
CA GLN A 105 -18.74 -5.09 2.00
C GLN A 105 -17.50 -4.21 2.15
N ALA A 106 -16.31 -4.83 2.28
CA ALA A 106 -15.06 -4.09 2.32
C ALA A 106 -14.77 -3.37 1.00
N LEU A 107 -15.10 -3.99 -0.14
CA LEU A 107 -14.99 -3.37 -1.45
C LEU A 107 -15.90 -2.13 -1.54
N GLN A 108 -17.16 -2.25 -1.13
CA GLN A 108 -18.12 -1.15 -1.12
C GLN A 108 -17.66 0.00 -0.21
N ALA A 109 -17.21 -0.29 1.00
CA ALA A 109 -16.68 0.74 1.92
C ALA A 109 -15.45 1.47 1.34
N ALA A 110 -14.61 0.77 0.58
CA ALA A 110 -13.48 1.40 -0.12
C ALA A 110 -13.96 2.30 -1.27
N ILE A 111 -14.95 1.86 -2.06
CA ILE A 111 -15.59 2.66 -3.12
C ILE A 111 -16.21 3.92 -2.53
N ASP A 112 -16.98 3.81 -1.46
CA ASP A 112 -17.63 4.94 -0.79
C ASP A 112 -16.58 5.94 -0.26
N THR A 113 -15.48 5.44 0.29
CA THR A 113 -14.37 6.28 0.74
C THR A 113 -13.72 7.03 -0.43
N LEU A 114 -13.48 6.35 -1.56
CA LEU A 114 -12.92 6.98 -2.76
C LEU A 114 -13.87 8.04 -3.30
N ARG A 115 -15.16 7.71 -3.50
CA ARG A 115 -16.18 8.65 -3.99
C ARG A 115 -16.37 9.86 -3.06
N GLY A 116 -16.13 9.68 -1.77
CA GLY A 116 -16.06 10.76 -0.79
C GLY A 116 -14.78 11.60 -0.86
N GLY A 117 -13.93 11.39 -1.88
CA GLY A 117 -12.66 12.13 -2.06
C GLY A 117 -11.51 11.63 -1.20
N GLY A 118 -11.65 10.46 -0.56
CA GLY A 118 -10.63 9.86 0.29
C GLY A 118 -9.50 9.18 -0.48
N CYS A 119 -8.44 8.80 0.25
CA CYS A 119 -7.34 8.01 -0.28
C CYS A 119 -7.37 6.59 0.31
N ILE A 120 -7.45 5.59 -0.56
CA ILE A 120 -7.40 4.17 -0.20
C ILE A 120 -6.08 3.58 -0.66
N GLY A 121 -5.31 3.02 0.28
CA GLY A 121 -4.12 2.22 0.00
C GLY A 121 -4.46 0.74 -0.07
N VAL A 122 -4.04 0.09 -1.14
CA VAL A 122 -4.26 -1.33 -1.38
C VAL A 122 -2.97 -2.05 -1.73
N PHE A 123 -2.91 -3.33 -1.36
CA PHE A 123 -1.84 -4.24 -1.73
C PHE A 123 -2.44 -5.35 -2.60
N PRO A 124 -2.23 -5.34 -3.93
CA PRO A 124 -2.84 -6.33 -4.84
C PRO A 124 -2.47 -7.78 -4.51
N GLU A 125 -1.35 -8.00 -3.85
CA GLU A 125 -0.91 -9.32 -3.36
C GLU A 125 -1.87 -9.92 -2.32
N GLY A 126 -2.68 -9.09 -1.65
CA GLY A 126 -3.67 -9.49 -0.65
C GLY A 126 -3.08 -10.04 0.66
N THR A 127 -1.78 -10.25 0.73
CA THR A 127 -1.05 -10.68 1.93
C THR A 127 0.42 -10.30 1.84
N ILE A 128 1.17 -10.47 2.93
CA ILE A 128 2.61 -10.23 2.95
C ILE A 128 3.33 -11.29 2.12
N SER A 129 4.24 -10.88 1.25
CA SER A 129 4.96 -11.74 0.30
C SER A 129 5.81 -12.82 0.98
N ARG A 130 6.38 -12.51 2.15
CA ARG A 130 7.31 -13.40 2.88
C ARG A 130 8.44 -13.93 2.00
N GLY A 131 8.89 -13.11 1.05
CA GLY A 131 9.95 -13.48 0.11
C GLY A 131 9.49 -14.30 -1.09
N LYS A 132 8.19 -14.41 -1.34
CA LYS A 132 7.63 -15.09 -2.50
C LYS A 132 6.98 -14.08 -3.43
N LEU A 133 7.12 -14.29 -4.73
CA LEU A 133 6.33 -13.56 -5.71
C LEU A 133 4.88 -14.04 -5.63
N LEU A 134 3.97 -13.12 -5.33
CA LEU A 134 2.55 -13.40 -5.20
C LEU A 134 1.81 -12.86 -6.43
N ARG A 135 0.79 -13.59 -6.88
CA ARG A 135 -0.08 -13.12 -7.95
C ARG A 135 -0.94 -11.96 -7.49
N ALA A 136 -1.02 -10.91 -8.30
CA ALA A 136 -1.94 -9.81 -8.07
C ALA A 136 -3.40 -10.32 -8.13
N ARG A 137 -4.21 -9.88 -7.16
CA ARG A 137 -5.66 -10.15 -7.10
C ARG A 137 -6.43 -9.06 -7.81
N SER A 138 -7.59 -9.39 -8.38
CA SER A 138 -8.42 -8.46 -9.16
C SER A 138 -9.08 -7.33 -8.35
N GLY A 139 -9.03 -7.37 -7.02
CA GLY A 139 -9.71 -6.38 -6.16
C GLY A 139 -9.25 -4.94 -6.41
N THR A 140 -7.95 -4.72 -6.65
CA THR A 140 -7.41 -3.41 -6.98
C THR A 140 -7.95 -2.88 -8.30
N GLY A 141 -7.95 -3.72 -9.35
CA GLY A 141 -8.52 -3.33 -10.64
C GLY A 141 -10.02 -3.09 -10.57
N ARG A 142 -10.77 -3.86 -9.76
CA ARG A 142 -12.20 -3.59 -9.51
C ARG A 142 -12.40 -2.20 -8.92
N LEU A 143 -11.65 -1.83 -7.89
CA LEU A 143 -11.72 -0.49 -7.30
C LEU A 143 -11.43 0.60 -8.32
N ALA A 144 -10.42 0.40 -9.16
CA ALA A 144 -10.02 1.36 -10.19
C ALA A 144 -11.09 1.54 -11.28
N LEU A 145 -11.78 0.45 -11.66
CA LEU A 145 -12.88 0.48 -12.65
C LEU A 145 -14.19 1.03 -12.06
N GLU A 146 -14.48 0.76 -10.79
CA GLU A 146 -15.69 1.25 -10.10
C GLU A 146 -15.62 2.75 -9.76
N VAL A 147 -14.42 3.30 -9.67
CA VAL A 147 -14.18 4.73 -9.39
C VAL A 147 -13.15 5.25 -10.39
N PRO A 148 -13.50 5.38 -11.69
CA PRO A 148 -12.57 5.77 -12.75
C PRO A 148 -12.03 7.19 -12.57
N GLU A 149 -12.72 8.05 -11.83
CA GLU A 149 -12.26 9.38 -11.44
C GLU A 149 -11.16 9.37 -10.37
N ALA A 150 -10.90 8.21 -9.74
CA ALA A 150 -9.84 8.11 -8.74
C ALA A 150 -8.46 8.18 -9.41
N GLN A 151 -7.64 9.12 -8.96
CA GLN A 151 -6.25 9.19 -9.40
C GLN A 151 -5.50 7.94 -8.93
N LEU A 152 -4.94 7.19 -9.89
CA LEU A 152 -4.07 6.07 -9.61
C LEU A 152 -2.68 6.57 -9.24
N VAL A 153 -2.18 6.11 -8.09
CA VAL A 153 -0.81 6.36 -7.65
C VAL A 153 -0.17 5.03 -7.26
N SER A 154 0.97 4.73 -7.82
CA SER A 154 1.78 3.59 -7.39
C SER A 154 2.72 4.00 -6.27
N VAL A 155 2.96 3.08 -5.32
CA VAL A 155 3.94 3.29 -4.25
C VAL A 155 4.80 2.05 -4.05
N THR A 156 6.11 2.25 -4.00
CA THR A 156 7.02 1.20 -3.56
C THR A 156 7.48 1.44 -2.14
N VAL A 157 7.62 0.35 -1.38
CA VAL A 157 8.20 0.38 -0.05
C VAL A 157 9.25 -0.71 0.10
N THR A 158 10.44 -0.33 0.52
CA THR A 158 11.58 -1.24 0.71
C THR A 158 12.22 -1.02 2.07
N GLY A 159 12.96 -2.02 2.58
CA GLY A 159 13.71 -1.94 3.84
C GLY A 159 12.90 -2.20 5.11
N THR A 160 11.58 -2.24 5.05
CA THR A 160 10.70 -2.46 6.22
C THR A 160 10.83 -3.85 6.84
N VAL A 161 11.22 -4.86 6.06
CA VAL A 161 11.45 -6.24 6.56
C VAL A 161 12.57 -6.33 7.59
N ASP A 162 13.49 -5.36 7.58
CA ASP A 162 14.64 -5.32 8.47
C ASP A 162 14.43 -4.41 9.70
N ILE A 163 13.25 -3.83 9.89
CA ILE A 163 12.99 -2.83 10.94
C ILE A 163 13.18 -3.39 12.36
N VAL A 164 12.88 -4.68 12.56
CA VAL A 164 13.02 -5.37 13.86
C VAL A 164 14.39 -6.03 14.05
N ARG A 165 15.33 -5.81 13.14
CA ARG A 165 16.64 -6.47 13.15
C ARG A 165 17.69 -5.64 13.87
N PHE A 166 17.66 -5.66 15.18
CA PHE A 166 18.72 -5.09 16.01
C PHE A 166 20.03 -5.90 15.89
N PRO A 167 21.22 -5.25 15.87
CA PRO A 167 21.49 -3.82 15.93
C PRO A 167 21.51 -3.12 14.55
N LYS A 168 21.23 -3.84 13.46
CA LYS A 168 21.35 -3.31 12.10
C LYS A 168 20.15 -2.42 11.76
N ARG A 169 20.38 -1.13 11.69
CA ARG A 169 19.37 -0.15 11.27
C ARG A 169 19.04 -0.32 9.79
N PRO A 170 17.75 -0.48 9.41
CA PRO A 170 17.34 -0.53 8.03
C PRO A 170 17.45 0.85 7.37
N ARG A 171 17.34 0.88 6.05
CA ARG A 171 17.05 2.08 5.28
C ARG A 171 15.70 1.84 4.61
N ILE A 172 14.65 2.46 5.15
CA ILE A 172 13.31 2.40 4.58
C ILE A 172 13.24 3.45 3.47
N ARG A 173 12.83 3.04 2.27
CA ARG A 173 12.54 3.95 1.16
C ARG A 173 11.10 3.76 0.75
N VAL A 174 10.37 4.87 0.65
CA VAL A 174 9.01 4.94 0.10
C VAL A 174 9.06 5.87 -1.10
N GLU A 175 8.62 5.38 -2.25
CA GLU A 175 8.59 6.14 -3.50
C GLU A 175 7.19 6.13 -4.07
N PHE A 176 6.61 7.33 -4.26
CA PHE A 176 5.33 7.50 -4.94
C PHE A 176 5.57 7.87 -6.40
N PHE A 177 4.76 7.35 -7.31
CA PHE A 177 4.88 7.67 -8.73
C PHE A 177 3.55 7.44 -9.46
N ALA A 178 3.37 8.11 -10.59
CA ALA A 178 2.26 7.84 -11.49
C ALA A 178 2.54 6.55 -12.28
N PRO A 179 1.57 5.64 -12.44
CA PRO A 179 1.75 4.45 -13.27
C PRO A 179 2.14 4.83 -14.71
N ALA A 180 3.09 4.13 -15.29
CA ALA A 180 3.62 4.41 -16.63
C ALA A 180 2.54 4.32 -17.72
N ASP A 181 1.65 3.31 -17.62
CA ASP A 181 0.55 3.11 -18.57
C ASP A 181 -0.67 4.02 -18.26
N GLY A 182 -0.52 4.98 -17.35
CA GLY A 182 -1.56 5.95 -17.04
C GLY A 182 -2.77 5.38 -16.26
N PRO A 183 -3.94 6.03 -16.37
CA PRO A 183 -5.17 5.59 -15.73
C PRO A 183 -5.70 4.29 -16.33
N VAL A 184 -6.82 3.79 -15.80
CA VAL A 184 -7.46 2.58 -16.33
C VAL A 184 -8.03 2.88 -17.71
N GLY A 185 -7.71 2.00 -18.69
CA GLY A 185 -8.22 2.09 -20.05
C GLY A 185 -9.66 1.57 -20.16
N ASP A 186 -10.39 2.08 -21.17
CA ASP A 186 -11.74 1.59 -21.49
C ASP A 186 -11.71 0.09 -21.81
N GLY A 187 -12.56 -0.69 -21.11
CA GLY A 187 -12.65 -2.15 -21.30
C GLY A 187 -11.50 -2.96 -20.72
N GLU A 188 -10.59 -2.37 -19.96
CA GLU A 188 -9.52 -3.10 -19.31
C GLU A 188 -10.08 -4.05 -18.23
N GLU A 189 -9.64 -5.30 -18.26
CA GLU A 189 -10.06 -6.30 -17.29
C GLU A 189 -9.49 -6.01 -15.89
N PRO A 190 -10.28 -6.16 -14.78
CA PRO A 190 -9.83 -5.84 -13.42
C PRO A 190 -8.53 -6.53 -13.04
N LYS A 191 -8.33 -7.74 -13.53
CA LYS A 191 -7.13 -8.49 -13.26
C LYS A 191 -5.92 -7.95 -14.02
N ALA A 192 -6.10 -7.51 -15.26
CA ALA A 192 -5.05 -6.93 -16.09
C ALA A 192 -4.52 -5.64 -15.43
N VAL A 193 -5.41 -4.75 -14.98
CA VAL A 193 -5.05 -3.55 -14.21
C VAL A 193 -4.17 -3.89 -13.03
N SER A 194 -4.60 -4.85 -12.20
CA SER A 194 -3.84 -5.23 -11.00
C SER A 194 -2.46 -5.83 -11.35
N VAL A 195 -2.37 -6.60 -12.42
CA VAL A 195 -1.13 -7.27 -12.87
C VAL A 195 -0.13 -6.25 -13.38
N ARG A 196 -0.54 -5.31 -14.27
CA ARG A 196 0.37 -4.31 -14.82
C ARG A 196 0.93 -3.37 -13.74
N LEU A 197 0.06 -2.91 -12.82
CA LEU A 197 0.50 -2.07 -11.70
C LEU A 197 1.51 -2.80 -10.81
N MET A 198 1.26 -4.08 -10.49
CA MET A 198 2.19 -4.85 -9.69
C MET A 198 3.51 -5.17 -10.40
N ALA A 199 3.49 -5.38 -11.72
CA ALA A 199 4.69 -5.59 -12.50
C ALA A 199 5.63 -4.39 -12.39
N GLU A 200 5.13 -3.18 -12.63
CA GLU A 200 5.91 -1.94 -12.50
C GLU A 200 6.40 -1.72 -11.05
N ILE A 201 5.54 -1.95 -10.05
CA ILE A 201 5.90 -1.81 -8.64
C ILE A 201 7.00 -2.82 -8.27
N ARG A 202 6.92 -4.08 -8.74
CA ARG A 202 7.92 -5.11 -8.44
C ARG A 202 9.24 -4.93 -9.20
N GLU A 203 9.23 -4.29 -10.34
CA GLU A 203 10.44 -3.88 -11.02
C GLU A 203 11.23 -2.87 -10.18
N ARG A 204 10.58 -1.87 -9.60
CA ARG A 204 11.20 -0.85 -8.75
C ARG A 204 11.49 -1.35 -7.33
N ALA A 205 10.66 -2.25 -6.78
CA ALA A 205 10.80 -2.86 -5.46
C ALA A 205 10.84 -4.39 -5.56
N PRO A 206 11.98 -4.99 -5.93
CA PRO A 206 12.13 -6.43 -5.95
C PRO A 206 11.84 -7.05 -4.60
N ILE A 207 11.36 -8.29 -4.59
CA ILE A 207 10.94 -9.00 -3.38
C ILE A 207 12.04 -8.98 -2.33
N ALA A 208 11.70 -8.44 -1.17
CA ALA A 208 12.60 -8.38 -0.04
C ALA A 208 12.51 -9.66 0.81
N LEU A 209 13.64 -10.32 0.98
CA LEU A 209 13.77 -11.46 1.87
C LEU A 209 14.35 -11.02 3.21
N PRO A 210 13.69 -11.34 4.33
CA PRO A 210 14.30 -11.18 5.64
C PRO A 210 15.44 -12.19 5.74
N GLY A 211 16.68 -11.75 5.91
CA GLY A 211 17.78 -12.68 6.10
C GLY A 211 19.16 -12.13 5.73
N ARG A 212 20.20 -12.90 6.00
CA ARG A 212 21.53 -12.63 5.49
C ARG A 212 21.50 -12.75 3.97
N ARG A 213 22.21 -11.89 3.22
CA ARG A 213 22.23 -11.88 1.74
C ARG A 213 22.28 -13.28 1.12
N ARG A 214 23.12 -14.19 1.63
CA ARG A 214 23.25 -15.58 1.15
C ARG A 214 21.98 -16.42 1.31
N THR A 215 21.23 -16.25 2.42
CA THR A 215 19.96 -16.95 2.64
C THR A 215 18.88 -16.38 1.74
N ALA A 216 18.89 -15.06 1.53
CA ALA A 216 18.01 -14.36 0.63
C ALA A 216 18.18 -14.81 -0.82
N GLU A 217 19.43 -14.86 -1.30
CA GLU A 217 19.76 -15.32 -2.66
C GLU A 217 19.38 -16.81 -2.87
N ARG A 218 19.65 -17.67 -1.87
CA ARG A 218 19.29 -19.09 -1.94
C ARG A 218 17.77 -19.31 -2.00
N LEU A 219 17.00 -18.55 -1.18
CA LEU A 219 15.54 -18.64 -1.18
C LEU A 219 14.93 -18.04 -2.45
N ARG A 220 15.57 -17.00 -3.02
CA ARG A 220 15.16 -16.42 -4.31
C ARG A 220 15.36 -17.44 -5.43
N ARG A 221 16.54 -18.06 -5.55
CA ARG A 221 16.81 -19.12 -6.53
C ARG A 221 15.85 -20.30 -6.38
N ALA A 222 15.63 -20.77 -5.14
CA ALA A 222 14.69 -21.86 -4.88
C ALA A 222 13.23 -21.51 -5.24
N ALA A 223 12.84 -20.24 -5.17
CA ALA A 223 11.51 -19.79 -5.59
C ALA A 223 11.40 -19.65 -7.12
N GLU A 224 12.47 -19.20 -7.78
CA GLU A 224 12.57 -19.14 -9.25
C GLU A 224 12.57 -20.55 -9.86
N ASP A 225 13.27 -21.51 -9.24
CA ASP A 225 13.31 -22.91 -9.67
C ASP A 225 11.98 -23.66 -9.42
N ALA A 226 11.20 -23.26 -8.41
CA ALA A 226 9.98 -23.97 -8.02
C ALA A 226 8.73 -23.58 -8.85
N ASP A 227 8.67 -22.42 -9.47
CA ASP A 227 7.55 -21.98 -10.31
C ASP A 227 7.99 -20.99 -11.41
N PRO A 228 8.56 -21.51 -12.54
CA PRO A 228 8.91 -20.67 -13.69
C PRO A 228 7.70 -20.00 -14.35
N ARG A 229 6.46 -20.42 -14.00
CA ARG A 229 5.20 -19.87 -14.55
C ARG A 229 4.56 -18.81 -13.67
N ALA A 230 5.13 -18.53 -12.51
CA ALA A 230 4.63 -17.47 -11.62
C ALA A 230 4.91 -16.05 -12.14
N LEU A 231 5.71 -15.94 -13.20
CA LEU A 231 6.14 -14.69 -13.85
C LEU A 231 5.28 -14.29 -15.06
N ASN A 232 4.31 -15.12 -15.48
CA ASN A 232 3.39 -14.81 -16.58
C ASN A 232 1.94 -14.68 -16.12
#